data_a337ea339f768768d4c344b713437cb9
#
_entry.id   a337ea339f768768d4c344b713437cb9
#
_cell.length_a   1.000
_cell.length_b   1.000
_cell.length_c   1.000
_cell.angle_alpha   90.00
_cell.angle_beta   90.00
_cell.angle_gamma   90.00
#
_symmetry.space_group_name_H-M   'P 1'
#
loop_
_entity.id
_entity.type
_entity.pdbx_description
1 polymer ?
#
loop_
_entity_poly.entity_id
_entity_poly.type
_entity_poly.pdbx_seq_one_letter_code
_entity_poly.pdbx_strand_id
1 'polypeptide(L)'
;WCLDWYAPYSAEKQKDPAGPLTGEFRVTRGGSHHTPEKYLRSANRLAMLPEDKHSQTGFRIVEADTRLNVSGTSAPVPFNQESVKNTSIKWKKVSAITPMFLPPIPFVVRPVCDSNTPFYLHNHQPAVTWCDNGDLLAIWFSANEENGRGMVVLGSRLRAGHTDWDVASLFFKVPDRNMTGSALLNDGKGKLYHINGVEASGDWQNLAMVLRTSTDNGASWSTPKLIAPEHTKRHQVIAGTIRTREGWLVQACDAGPGSHDGAAVQISKDGGKTWCDPWDGAPLPDFKEGGTGSTIAGIHAGIVQLGNGSLMAMGRGNSIRNKEGKLRMPMSISDDMGKTWKYVASELPPIDGGQRLVLMRLNEGPLLLVSFTDHPQRTPLEERGLEFKDKNGNVKKGYGMYAALSYDEGKTWPVRKLLTDGEYRFLNGGAWTGYFEMDENHAEPRGYLAGTQTPDNVVHILSSRLHYRFNLAWLEK
;
A
#
# COMPACT_ATOMS: atom_id res chain seq x y z
N TRP A 1 24.24 8.17 16.69
CA TRP A 1 24.90 7.79 15.45
C TRP A 1 26.22 7.09 15.72
N CYS A 2 26.45 5.96 15.01
CA CYS A 2 27.73 5.30 14.96
C CYS A 2 28.38 5.48 13.57
N LEU A 3 29.70 5.34 13.52
CA LEU A 3 30.43 5.44 12.25
C LEU A 3 30.20 4.25 11.33
N ASP A 4 29.91 3.09 11.92
CA ASP A 4 29.79 1.81 11.23
C ASP A 4 28.51 1.72 10.40
N TRP A 5 28.64 1.07 9.24
CA TRP A 5 27.50 0.63 8.45
C TRP A 5 26.81 -0.54 9.15
N TYR A 6 25.50 -0.61 8.99
CA TYR A 6 24.71 -1.70 9.56
C TYR A 6 24.97 -3.00 8.79
N ALA A 7 25.31 -4.06 9.54
CA ALA A 7 25.42 -5.42 9.04
C ALA A 7 24.98 -6.42 10.13
N PRO A 8 24.63 -7.67 9.76
CA PRO A 8 24.52 -8.76 10.72
C PRO A 8 25.83 -8.94 11.49
N TYR A 9 25.73 -9.38 12.75
CA TYR A 9 26.94 -9.74 13.51
C TYR A 9 27.58 -11.00 12.92
N SER A 10 28.91 -10.99 12.82
CA SER A 10 29.67 -12.20 12.52
C SER A 10 29.67 -13.14 13.74
N ALA A 11 29.60 -14.44 13.51
CA ALA A 11 29.80 -15.46 14.54
C ALA A 11 31.28 -15.64 14.91
N GLU A 12 32.18 -15.11 14.09
CA GLU A 12 33.64 -15.23 14.31
C GLU A 12 34.11 -14.24 15.36
N LYS A 13 35.15 -14.62 16.09
CA LYS A 13 35.82 -13.73 17.06
C LYS A 13 36.51 -12.59 16.30
N GLN A 14 36.09 -11.36 16.57
CA GLN A 14 36.66 -10.17 15.97
C GLN A 14 37.44 -9.35 17.01
N LYS A 15 38.51 -8.70 16.57
CA LYS A 15 39.27 -7.72 17.36
C LYS A 15 38.97 -6.35 16.76
N ASP A 16 38.51 -5.42 17.59
CA ASP A 16 38.19 -4.03 17.25
C ASP A 16 37.36 -3.90 15.95
N PRO A 17 36.15 -4.52 15.88
CA PRO A 17 35.34 -4.55 14.68
C PRO A 17 34.82 -3.13 14.34
N ALA A 18 35.08 -2.70 13.12
CA ALA A 18 34.66 -1.40 12.60
C ALA A 18 33.43 -1.47 11.68
N GLY A 19 32.86 -2.67 11.51
CA GLY A 19 31.75 -2.91 10.57
C GLY A 19 32.19 -2.95 9.11
N PRO A 20 31.27 -3.08 8.14
CA PRO A 20 31.58 -3.11 6.72
C PRO A 20 32.01 -1.73 6.18
N LEU A 21 32.81 -1.70 5.09
CA LEU A 21 33.27 -0.47 4.43
C LEU A 21 32.13 0.35 3.83
N THR A 22 31.13 -0.34 3.32
CA THR A 22 29.98 0.28 2.62
C THR A 22 28.70 -0.35 3.11
N GLY A 23 27.60 0.35 2.96
CA GLY A 23 26.27 -0.13 3.31
C GLY A 23 25.19 0.89 2.94
N GLU A 24 23.95 0.53 3.14
CA GLU A 24 22.79 1.40 2.92
C GLU A 24 22.40 2.17 4.20
N PHE A 25 22.66 1.59 5.37
CA PHE A 25 22.21 2.11 6.66
C PHE A 25 23.39 2.28 7.62
N ARG A 26 23.35 3.33 8.41
CA ARG A 26 24.24 3.55 9.54
C ARG A 26 23.67 2.95 10.82
N VAL A 27 24.53 2.51 11.73
CA VAL A 27 24.10 2.02 13.04
C VAL A 27 23.77 3.19 13.96
N THR A 28 22.65 3.10 14.69
CA THR A 28 22.38 3.93 15.86
C THR A 28 22.21 3.03 17.09
N ARG A 29 22.63 3.52 18.25
CA ARG A 29 22.59 2.77 19.51
C ARG A 29 21.94 3.58 20.62
N GLY A 30 21.56 2.87 21.68
CA GLY A 30 20.86 3.42 22.82
C GLY A 30 19.34 3.45 22.57
N GLY A 31 18.71 4.48 23.04
CA GLY A 31 17.31 4.76 22.85
C GLY A 31 17.07 6.27 22.88
N SER A 32 15.83 6.67 22.73
CA SER A 32 15.37 8.04 22.86
C SER A 32 14.19 8.08 23.83
N HIS A 33 13.72 9.27 24.16
CA HIS A 33 12.53 9.48 24.98
C HIS A 33 11.21 8.92 24.36
N HIS A 34 11.23 8.57 23.06
CA HIS A 34 10.12 7.91 22.36
C HIS A 34 10.35 6.39 22.17
N THR A 35 11.48 5.86 22.59
CA THR A 35 11.77 4.42 22.41
C THR A 35 10.95 3.60 23.41
N PRO A 36 10.12 2.64 22.95
CA PRO A 36 9.41 1.72 23.84
C PRO A 36 10.37 0.99 24.80
N GLU A 37 9.97 0.81 26.06
CA GLU A 37 10.81 0.25 27.14
C GLU A 37 11.50 -1.06 26.76
N LYS A 38 10.80 -1.95 26.08
CA LYS A 38 11.34 -3.25 25.59
C LYS A 38 12.60 -3.12 24.74
N TYR A 39 12.87 -1.94 24.17
CA TYR A 39 14.04 -1.65 23.35
C TYR A 39 15.10 -0.80 24.04
N LEU A 40 14.88 -0.37 25.28
CA LEU A 40 15.84 0.38 26.08
C LEU A 40 16.89 -0.57 26.69
N ARG A 41 17.74 -1.13 25.84
CA ARG A 41 18.81 -2.07 26.23
C ARG A 41 20.15 -1.60 25.67
N SER A 42 21.26 -1.88 26.38
CA SER A 42 22.62 -1.56 25.91
C SER A 42 22.95 -2.18 24.54
N ALA A 43 22.43 -3.39 24.29
CA ALA A 43 22.60 -4.09 23.03
C ALA A 43 21.66 -3.62 21.91
N ASN A 44 20.74 -2.68 22.20
CA ASN A 44 19.81 -2.18 21.19
C ASN A 44 20.57 -1.42 20.09
N ARG A 45 20.21 -1.71 18.83
CA ARG A 45 20.68 -0.98 17.66
C ARG A 45 19.55 -0.83 16.66
N LEU A 46 19.66 0.20 15.82
CA LEU A 46 18.75 0.52 14.73
C LEU A 46 19.55 0.83 13.49
N ALA A 47 19.00 0.52 12.34
CA ALA A 47 19.51 0.99 11.06
C ALA A 47 18.87 2.35 10.74
N MET A 48 19.68 3.31 10.29
CA MET A 48 19.23 4.63 9.86
C MET A 48 19.86 5.00 8.53
N LEU A 49 19.09 5.68 7.69
CA LEU A 49 19.64 6.26 6.45
C LEU A 49 20.65 7.36 6.81
N PRO A 50 21.77 7.49 6.06
CA PRO A 50 22.83 8.47 6.38
C PRO A 50 22.34 9.90 6.44
N GLU A 51 21.32 10.26 5.66
CA GLU A 51 20.72 11.60 5.60
C GLU A 51 19.63 11.84 6.65
N ASP A 52 19.26 10.83 7.45
CA ASP A 52 18.20 10.94 8.45
C ASP A 52 18.58 11.90 9.58
N LYS A 53 17.71 12.89 9.84
CA LYS A 53 17.90 13.94 10.84
C LYS A 53 16.62 14.16 11.60
N HIS A 54 16.59 13.81 12.86
CA HIS A 54 15.43 14.06 13.72
C HIS A 54 15.83 14.22 15.20
N SER A 55 14.92 14.80 15.99
CA SER A 55 15.15 15.14 17.41
C SER A 55 15.47 13.97 18.32
N GLN A 56 15.22 12.73 17.87
CA GLN A 56 15.49 11.51 18.67
C GLN A 56 16.89 10.94 18.44
N THR A 57 17.69 11.53 17.54
CA THR A 57 19.03 11.07 17.19
C THR A 57 20.07 12.12 17.54
N GLY A 58 20.97 11.77 18.46
CA GLY A 58 22.16 12.54 18.77
C GLY A 58 23.42 11.87 18.25
N PHE A 59 24.56 12.41 18.63
CA PHE A 59 25.88 11.85 18.33
C PHE A 59 26.81 12.01 19.52
N ARG A 60 27.83 11.15 19.57
CA ARG A 60 28.94 11.26 20.51
C ARG A 60 30.24 11.22 19.73
N ILE A 61 31.10 12.20 19.98
CA ILE A 61 32.42 12.24 19.39
C ILE A 61 33.35 11.36 20.21
N VAL A 62 34.09 10.48 19.55
CA VAL A 62 35.14 9.65 20.13
C VAL A 62 36.37 9.82 19.28
N GLU A 63 37.48 10.17 19.91
CA GLU A 63 38.81 10.16 19.29
C GLU A 63 39.41 8.75 19.46
N ALA A 64 39.77 8.10 18.38
CA ALA A 64 40.42 6.79 18.41
C ALA A 64 41.41 6.66 17.24
N ASP A 65 42.59 6.10 17.58
CA ASP A 65 43.65 5.84 16.60
C ASP A 65 43.43 4.45 15.98
N THR A 66 42.43 4.34 15.08
CA THR A 66 42.04 3.06 14.48
C THR A 66 42.02 3.09 12.97
N ARG A 67 42.76 2.19 12.34
CA ARG A 67 42.62 1.82 10.93
C ARG A 67 41.54 0.73 10.81
N LEU A 68 40.55 0.97 9.97
CA LEU A 68 39.40 0.08 9.79
C LEU A 68 39.76 -1.13 8.91
N ASN A 69 39.60 -2.33 9.43
CA ASN A 69 39.69 -3.58 8.65
C ASN A 69 38.27 -4.06 8.34
N VAL A 70 38.00 -4.39 7.08
CA VAL A 70 36.63 -4.67 6.62
C VAL A 70 36.58 -5.84 5.68
N SER A 71 35.65 -6.74 5.92
CA SER A 71 35.22 -7.79 4.99
C SER A 71 33.73 -7.63 4.66
N GLY A 72 33.37 -7.70 3.38
CA GLY A 72 32.00 -7.65 2.92
C GLY A 72 31.64 -8.89 2.12
N THR A 73 30.52 -9.54 2.47
CA THR A 73 29.86 -10.54 1.62
C THR A 73 28.61 -9.93 1.02
N SER A 74 28.40 -10.06 -0.29
CA SER A 74 27.16 -9.65 -0.94
C SER A 74 26.00 -10.56 -0.51
N ALA A 75 24.87 -9.97 -0.14
CA ALA A 75 23.65 -10.74 0.11
C ALA A 75 23.15 -11.41 -1.18
N PRO A 76 22.56 -12.63 -1.10
CA PRO A 76 21.97 -13.29 -2.26
C PRO A 76 20.83 -12.44 -2.86
N VAL A 77 20.70 -12.48 -4.18
CA VAL A 77 19.61 -11.78 -4.90
C VAL A 77 18.27 -12.42 -4.52
N PRO A 78 17.25 -11.63 -4.12
CA PRO A 78 15.92 -12.17 -3.80
C PRO A 78 15.23 -12.76 -5.05
N PHE A 79 14.47 -13.82 -4.88
CA PHE A 79 13.81 -14.53 -5.98
C PHE A 79 12.89 -13.64 -6.83
N ASN A 80 12.21 -12.66 -6.22
CA ASN A 80 11.41 -11.69 -6.96
C ASN A 80 12.22 -10.76 -7.88
N GLN A 81 13.56 -10.78 -7.79
CA GLN A 81 14.48 -10.03 -8.64
C GLN A 81 15.25 -10.94 -9.61
N GLU A 82 15.25 -12.24 -9.36
CA GLU A 82 15.94 -13.20 -10.21
C GLU A 82 15.24 -13.38 -11.56
N SER A 83 16.04 -13.56 -12.62
CA SER A 83 15.55 -13.90 -13.97
C SER A 83 14.50 -12.93 -14.55
N VAL A 84 14.47 -11.69 -14.07
CA VAL A 84 13.58 -10.65 -14.58
C VAL A 84 14.04 -10.24 -15.97
N LYS A 85 13.14 -10.36 -16.95
CA LYS A 85 13.42 -9.93 -18.33
C LYS A 85 13.42 -8.41 -18.41
N ASN A 86 14.45 -7.84 -19.02
CA ASN A 86 14.57 -6.37 -19.19
C ASN A 86 14.04 -5.90 -20.57
N THR A 87 13.20 -6.71 -21.21
CA THR A 87 12.58 -6.36 -22.49
C THR A 87 11.11 -6.09 -22.31
N SER A 88 10.64 -4.95 -22.84
CA SER A 88 9.21 -4.64 -22.85
C SER A 88 8.45 -5.58 -23.79
N ILE A 89 7.23 -5.91 -23.40
CA ILE A 89 6.31 -6.66 -24.27
C ILE A 89 5.37 -5.72 -25.00
N LYS A 90 4.79 -6.23 -26.08
CA LYS A 90 3.70 -5.55 -26.77
C LYS A 90 2.36 -6.03 -26.17
N TRP A 91 1.74 -5.20 -25.36
CA TRP A 91 0.46 -5.53 -24.72
C TRP A 91 -0.64 -5.70 -25.78
N LYS A 92 -1.35 -6.82 -25.68
CA LYS A 92 -2.53 -7.08 -26.53
C LYS A 92 -3.79 -6.84 -25.70
N LYS A 93 -4.53 -5.77 -26.02
CA LYS A 93 -5.76 -5.44 -25.31
C LYS A 93 -6.75 -6.60 -25.33
N VAL A 94 -7.35 -6.87 -24.17
CA VAL A 94 -8.48 -7.81 -24.09
C VAL A 94 -9.69 -7.22 -24.80
N SER A 95 -10.63 -8.09 -25.20
CA SER A 95 -11.84 -7.64 -25.87
C SER A 95 -12.63 -6.66 -25.00
N ALA A 96 -12.98 -5.51 -25.56
CA ALA A 96 -13.80 -4.51 -24.87
C ALA A 96 -15.26 -4.93 -24.68
N ILE A 97 -15.72 -5.97 -25.39
CA ILE A 97 -17.12 -6.43 -25.35
C ILE A 97 -17.28 -7.84 -24.78
N THR A 98 -16.19 -8.59 -24.62
CA THR A 98 -16.24 -9.95 -24.07
C THR A 98 -15.96 -9.91 -22.57
N PRO A 99 -16.95 -10.22 -21.74
CA PRO A 99 -16.76 -10.27 -20.30
C PRO A 99 -15.71 -11.29 -19.89
N MET A 100 -14.83 -10.89 -18.98
CA MET A 100 -13.80 -11.74 -18.39
C MET A 100 -13.76 -11.55 -16.88
N PHE A 101 -13.95 -12.63 -16.16
CA PHE A 101 -13.62 -12.77 -14.74
C PHE A 101 -12.92 -14.11 -14.57
N LEU A 102 -11.74 -14.10 -13.95
CA LEU A 102 -10.98 -15.31 -13.70
C LEU A 102 -11.09 -15.70 -12.23
N PRO A 103 -11.17 -17.00 -11.91
CA PRO A 103 -11.16 -17.47 -10.54
C PRO A 103 -10.01 -16.86 -9.74
N PRO A 104 -10.25 -16.42 -8.49
CA PRO A 104 -9.18 -15.84 -7.68
C PRO A 104 -8.12 -16.88 -7.33
N ILE A 105 -6.87 -16.46 -7.37
CA ILE A 105 -5.70 -17.29 -7.05
C ILE A 105 -4.89 -16.68 -5.91
N PRO A 106 -4.21 -17.46 -5.06
CA PRO A 106 -3.35 -16.91 -4.03
C PRO A 106 -2.09 -16.27 -4.64
N PHE A 107 -1.77 -15.02 -4.23
CA PHE A 107 -0.49 -14.38 -4.57
C PHE A 107 0.53 -14.46 -3.43
N VAL A 108 0.08 -14.66 -2.19
CA VAL A 108 0.95 -14.91 -1.04
C VAL A 108 1.28 -16.40 -1.02
N VAL A 109 2.38 -16.75 -1.69
CA VAL A 109 2.89 -18.12 -1.79
C VAL A 109 4.05 -18.28 -0.82
N ARG A 110 3.94 -19.23 0.12
CA ARG A 110 4.96 -19.45 1.14
C ARG A 110 6.30 -19.86 0.50
N PRO A 111 7.43 -19.28 0.95
CA PRO A 111 8.74 -19.69 0.48
C PRO A 111 9.08 -21.12 0.90
N VAL A 112 10.01 -21.75 0.19
CA VAL A 112 10.56 -23.06 0.59
C VAL A 112 11.29 -22.96 1.94
N CYS A 113 11.31 -24.05 2.71
CA CYS A 113 11.79 -24.04 4.10
C CYS A 113 13.24 -23.52 4.26
N ASP A 114 14.10 -23.78 3.29
CA ASP A 114 15.53 -23.44 3.35
C ASP A 114 15.90 -22.11 2.67
N SER A 115 14.92 -21.30 2.31
CA SER A 115 15.13 -20.05 1.54
C SER A 115 15.73 -18.90 2.35
N ASN A 116 15.87 -19.02 3.66
CA ASN A 116 16.23 -17.93 4.60
C ASN A 116 15.32 -16.68 4.47
N THR A 117 14.17 -16.78 3.81
CA THR A 117 13.19 -15.70 3.69
C THR A 117 12.38 -15.61 4.98
N PRO A 118 12.44 -14.48 5.70
CA PRO A 118 11.61 -14.29 6.88
C PRO A 118 10.14 -14.21 6.48
N PHE A 119 9.37 -15.25 6.80
CA PHE A 119 7.95 -15.33 6.48
C PHE A 119 7.17 -15.60 7.76
N TYR A 120 6.31 -14.65 8.13
CA TYR A 120 5.50 -14.69 9.33
C TYR A 120 4.04 -15.04 9.03
N LEU A 121 3.25 -15.28 10.07
CA LEU A 121 1.85 -15.67 9.90
C LEU A 121 0.96 -14.53 9.42
N HIS A 122 1.24 -13.29 9.82
CA HIS A 122 0.48 -12.11 9.44
C HIS A 122 1.07 -11.50 8.16
N ASN A 123 0.41 -11.76 7.02
CA ASN A 123 0.75 -11.19 5.71
C ASN A 123 -0.36 -10.22 5.31
N HIS A 124 -0.02 -8.95 5.07
CA HIS A 124 -1.02 -7.90 5.01
C HIS A 124 -0.55 -6.66 4.22
N GLN A 125 -1.44 -5.72 3.95
CA GLN A 125 -1.17 -4.45 3.24
C GLN A 125 -0.45 -4.63 1.89
N PRO A 126 -1.08 -5.29 0.91
CA PRO A 126 -0.49 -5.45 -0.41
C PRO A 126 -0.36 -4.12 -1.16
N ALA A 127 0.61 -4.07 -2.06
CA ALA A 127 0.68 -3.16 -3.18
C ALA A 127 1.00 -3.94 -4.45
N VAL A 128 0.53 -3.49 -5.60
CA VAL A 128 0.72 -4.17 -6.87
C VAL A 128 0.95 -3.16 -7.99
N THR A 129 1.83 -3.51 -8.92
CA THR A 129 2.03 -2.78 -10.17
C THR A 129 2.36 -3.75 -11.30
N TRP A 130 2.14 -3.33 -12.53
CA TRP A 130 2.61 -4.04 -13.72
C TRP A 130 4.02 -3.56 -14.09
N CYS A 131 4.75 -4.39 -14.83
CA CYS A 131 6.06 -4.12 -15.39
C CYS A 131 6.00 -4.15 -16.91
N ASP A 132 6.88 -3.41 -17.59
CA ASP A 132 6.86 -3.32 -19.06
C ASP A 132 7.17 -4.66 -19.73
N ASN A 133 7.82 -5.58 -19.02
CA ASN A 133 8.07 -6.96 -19.48
C ASN A 133 6.84 -7.89 -19.39
N GLY A 134 5.70 -7.39 -18.90
CA GLY A 134 4.45 -8.13 -18.77
C GLY A 134 4.25 -8.81 -17.41
N ASP A 135 5.21 -8.74 -16.51
CA ASP A 135 5.04 -9.25 -15.15
C ASP A 135 4.12 -8.34 -14.34
N LEU A 136 3.43 -8.92 -13.35
CA LEU A 136 2.92 -8.20 -12.20
C LEU A 136 3.90 -8.36 -11.03
N LEU A 137 4.17 -7.29 -10.33
CA LEU A 137 4.94 -7.28 -9.08
C LEU A 137 4.00 -6.95 -7.94
N ALA A 138 3.85 -7.86 -6.99
CA ALA A 138 3.13 -7.66 -5.74
C ALA A 138 4.11 -7.62 -4.58
N ILE A 139 3.87 -6.73 -3.63
CA ILE A 139 4.60 -6.66 -2.36
C ILE A 139 3.62 -6.51 -1.21
N TRP A 140 4.01 -6.97 -0.04
CA TRP A 140 3.21 -6.86 1.19
C TRP A 140 4.11 -6.96 2.41
N PHE A 141 3.66 -6.50 3.57
CA PHE A 141 4.41 -6.79 4.77
C PHE A 141 4.09 -8.17 5.36
N SER A 142 5.08 -8.77 5.97
CA SER A 142 4.98 -9.99 6.76
C SER A 142 5.54 -9.73 8.15
N ALA A 143 4.77 -10.04 9.19
CA ALA A 143 5.11 -9.72 10.56
C ALA A 143 4.49 -10.70 11.56
N ASN A 144 5.05 -10.79 12.76
CA ASN A 144 4.37 -11.39 13.92
C ASN A 144 3.46 -10.36 14.59
N GLU A 145 3.90 -9.10 14.65
CA GLU A 145 3.19 -7.96 15.21
C GLU A 145 3.28 -6.78 14.24
N GLU A 146 2.18 -6.07 14.00
CA GLU A 146 2.15 -4.92 13.09
C GLU A 146 3.08 -3.78 13.54
N ASN A 147 3.29 -3.60 14.85
CA ASN A 147 4.18 -2.60 15.45
C ASN A 147 5.55 -3.18 15.80
N GLY A 148 6.00 -4.21 15.10
CA GLY A 148 7.21 -4.94 15.43
C GLY A 148 8.40 -4.60 14.54
N ARG A 149 9.59 -4.48 15.13
CA ARG A 149 10.86 -4.31 14.38
C ARG A 149 11.23 -5.51 13.52
N GLY A 150 10.57 -6.66 13.72
CA GLY A 150 10.72 -7.85 12.90
C GLY A 150 10.00 -7.81 11.57
N MET A 151 9.09 -6.84 11.36
CA MET A 151 8.35 -6.68 10.10
C MET A 151 9.29 -6.60 8.90
N VAL A 152 8.94 -7.30 7.83
CA VAL A 152 9.63 -7.28 6.53
C VAL A 152 8.62 -7.00 5.42
N VAL A 153 9.08 -6.43 4.31
CA VAL A 153 8.30 -6.37 3.07
C VAL A 153 8.76 -7.52 2.18
N LEU A 154 7.83 -8.41 1.86
CA LEU A 154 8.02 -9.51 0.93
C LEU A 154 7.52 -9.11 -0.45
N GLY A 155 7.99 -9.80 -1.47
CA GLY A 155 7.57 -9.62 -2.84
C GLY A 155 7.40 -10.95 -3.57
N SER A 156 6.53 -10.95 -4.57
CA SER A 156 6.30 -12.04 -5.50
C SER A 156 5.97 -11.49 -6.89
N ARG A 157 6.14 -12.31 -7.91
CA ARG A 157 5.79 -11.98 -9.30
C ARG A 157 4.80 -12.98 -9.87
N LEU A 158 3.85 -12.45 -10.63
CA LEU A 158 3.16 -13.23 -11.64
C LEU A 158 3.88 -12.95 -12.96
N ARG A 159 4.69 -13.91 -13.40
CA ARG A 159 5.51 -13.78 -14.60
C ARG A 159 4.66 -13.76 -15.86
N ALA A 160 5.06 -12.99 -16.85
CA ALA A 160 4.35 -12.91 -18.13
C ALA A 160 4.13 -14.30 -18.75
N GLY A 161 2.85 -14.65 -19.00
CA GLY A 161 2.46 -15.96 -19.54
C GLY A 161 2.34 -17.09 -18.51
N HIS A 162 2.56 -16.83 -17.22
CA HIS A 162 2.36 -17.81 -16.15
C HIS A 162 0.95 -17.64 -15.52
N THR A 163 0.47 -18.72 -14.92
CA THR A 163 -0.83 -18.76 -14.23
C THR A 163 -0.71 -18.57 -12.73
N ASP A 164 0.47 -18.85 -12.17
CA ASP A 164 0.74 -18.89 -10.75
C ASP A 164 1.78 -17.85 -10.35
N TRP A 165 1.65 -17.35 -9.13
CA TRP A 165 2.60 -16.44 -8.55
C TRP A 165 3.84 -17.17 -8.04
N ASP A 166 5.00 -16.53 -8.17
CA ASP A 166 6.26 -17.01 -7.60
C ASP A 166 6.16 -17.17 -6.08
N VAL A 167 7.06 -17.95 -5.48
CA VAL A 167 7.20 -18.00 -4.03
C VAL A 167 7.67 -16.64 -3.48
N ALA A 168 7.21 -16.30 -2.28
CA ALA A 168 7.60 -15.08 -1.61
C ALA A 168 9.11 -15.02 -1.35
N SER A 169 9.70 -13.85 -1.53
CA SER A 169 11.08 -13.56 -1.15
C SER A 169 11.21 -12.17 -0.57
N LEU A 170 12.32 -11.88 0.11
CA LEU A 170 12.54 -10.57 0.69
C LEU A 170 12.55 -9.50 -0.41
N PHE A 171 11.77 -8.44 -0.23
CA PHE A 171 11.75 -7.30 -1.14
C PHE A 171 12.42 -6.07 -0.52
N PHE A 172 12.09 -5.76 0.74
CA PHE A 172 12.65 -4.61 1.44
C PHE A 172 12.64 -4.80 2.95
N LYS A 173 13.68 -4.33 3.61
CA LYS A 173 13.79 -4.28 5.06
C LYS A 173 14.73 -3.17 5.48
N VAL A 174 14.28 -2.29 6.35
CA VAL A 174 15.17 -1.43 7.15
C VAL A 174 15.46 -2.20 8.44
N PRO A 175 16.69 -2.66 8.65
CA PRO A 175 17.01 -3.52 9.78
C PRO A 175 16.68 -2.89 11.13
N ASP A 176 16.13 -3.69 12.03
CA ASP A 176 15.73 -3.29 13.39
C ASP A 176 14.76 -2.07 13.46
N ARG A 177 14.06 -1.79 12.39
CA ARG A 177 13.04 -0.73 12.32
C ARG A 177 11.67 -1.34 12.06
N ASN A 178 10.64 -0.76 12.66
CA ASN A 178 9.28 -0.95 12.20
C ASN A 178 9.07 -0.16 10.88
N MET A 179 8.18 -0.65 10.05
CA MET A 179 7.84 -0.04 8.76
C MET A 179 6.32 0.02 8.61
N THR A 180 5.84 0.75 7.62
CA THR A 180 4.44 0.75 7.25
C THR A 180 4.17 -0.16 6.06
N GLY A 181 2.96 -0.17 5.54
CA GLY A 181 2.67 -0.67 4.22
C GLY A 181 3.48 0.05 3.16
N SER A 182 3.47 -0.49 1.98
CA SER A 182 4.21 0.06 0.84
C SER A 182 3.26 0.51 -0.26
N ALA A 183 3.75 1.40 -1.11
CA ALA A 183 3.14 1.73 -2.39
C ALA A 183 4.07 1.33 -3.54
N LEU A 184 3.47 0.87 -4.62
CA LEU A 184 4.12 0.62 -5.90
C LEU A 184 3.43 1.42 -7.00
N LEU A 185 4.21 1.95 -7.93
CA LEU A 185 3.71 2.62 -9.13
C LEU A 185 4.63 2.33 -10.31
N ASN A 186 4.06 2.01 -11.47
CA ASN A 186 4.70 2.15 -12.77
C ASN A 186 4.26 3.50 -13.37
N ASP A 187 5.19 4.36 -13.78
CA ASP A 187 4.89 5.66 -14.35
C ASP A 187 4.42 5.61 -15.82
N GLY A 188 4.33 4.41 -16.39
CA GLY A 188 4.00 4.19 -17.80
C GLY A 188 5.12 4.59 -18.77
N LYS A 189 6.33 4.84 -18.26
CA LYS A 189 7.53 5.24 -19.04
C LYS A 189 8.76 4.38 -18.71
N GLY A 190 8.55 3.21 -18.11
CA GLY A 190 9.59 2.24 -17.76
C GLY A 190 10.22 2.44 -16.39
N LYS A 191 9.68 3.31 -15.57
CA LYS A 191 10.19 3.52 -14.21
C LYS A 191 9.19 3.05 -13.16
N LEU A 192 9.66 2.19 -12.26
CA LEU A 192 8.92 1.75 -11.08
C LEU A 192 9.34 2.57 -9.86
N TYR A 193 8.38 2.86 -9.00
CA TYR A 193 8.56 3.55 -7.72
C TYR A 193 8.08 2.64 -6.59
N HIS A 194 8.88 2.51 -5.55
CA HIS A 194 8.52 1.88 -4.28
C HIS A 194 8.66 2.92 -3.18
N ILE A 195 7.57 3.20 -2.48
CA ILE A 195 7.52 4.14 -1.36
C ILE A 195 7.15 3.36 -0.10
N ASN A 196 7.83 3.67 1.02
CA ASN A 196 7.55 3.04 2.31
C ASN A 196 7.72 4.06 3.44
N GLY A 197 7.00 3.90 4.54
CA GLY A 197 7.22 4.66 5.77
C GLY A 197 8.11 3.88 6.73
N VAL A 198 9.08 4.54 7.31
CA VAL A 198 10.04 3.94 8.25
C VAL A 198 9.90 4.59 9.61
N GLU A 199 9.60 3.80 10.62
CA GLU A 199 9.29 4.23 11.99
C GLU A 199 10.55 4.41 12.83
N ALA A 200 10.66 5.55 13.53
CA ALA A 200 11.78 5.83 14.44
C ALA A 200 11.55 5.25 15.84
N SER A 201 10.33 5.21 16.33
CA SER A 201 9.99 4.81 17.71
C SER A 201 9.31 3.45 17.82
N GLY A 202 8.56 3.01 16.80
CA GLY A 202 7.91 1.71 16.74
C GLY A 202 6.40 1.74 17.00
N ASP A 203 5.75 2.91 16.87
CA ASP A 203 4.34 3.13 17.18
C ASP A 203 3.58 3.94 16.09
N TRP A 204 4.18 4.11 14.90
CA TRP A 204 3.64 4.89 13.76
C TRP A 204 3.42 6.39 14.03
N GLN A 205 4.01 6.95 15.09
CA GLN A 205 3.93 8.38 15.40
C GLN A 205 5.03 9.20 14.72
N ASN A 206 6.19 8.57 14.46
CA ASN A 206 7.42 9.23 14.04
C ASN A 206 7.97 8.58 12.78
N LEU A 207 7.29 8.80 11.67
CA LEU A 207 7.56 8.18 10.38
C LEU A 207 8.31 9.13 9.45
N ALA A 208 9.35 8.60 8.82
CA ALA A 208 9.98 9.19 7.64
C ALA A 208 9.59 8.40 6.39
N MET A 209 9.53 9.07 5.24
CA MET A 209 9.25 8.40 3.96
C MET A 209 10.55 8.10 3.22
N VAL A 210 10.64 6.90 2.67
CA VAL A 210 11.74 6.46 1.82
C VAL A 210 11.23 6.07 0.44
N LEU A 211 12.07 6.31 -0.56
CA LEU A 211 11.83 5.99 -1.96
C LEU A 211 12.94 5.09 -2.50
N ARG A 212 12.56 4.07 -3.25
CA ARG A 212 13.42 3.30 -4.14
C ARG A 212 12.82 3.32 -5.54
N THR A 213 13.67 3.28 -6.57
CA THR A 213 13.23 3.24 -7.97
C THR A 213 13.93 2.14 -8.73
N SER A 214 13.26 1.63 -9.77
CA SER A 214 13.81 0.66 -10.71
C SER A 214 13.52 1.10 -12.14
N THR A 215 14.43 0.81 -13.07
CA THR A 215 14.29 1.05 -14.51
C THR A 215 14.51 -0.24 -15.33
N ASP A 216 14.51 -1.38 -14.65
CA ASP A 216 14.75 -2.70 -15.21
C ASP A 216 13.67 -3.71 -14.81
N ASN A 217 12.40 -3.24 -14.77
CA ASN A 217 11.24 -4.05 -14.38
C ASN A 217 11.34 -4.61 -12.95
N GLY A 218 12.10 -3.96 -12.06
CA GLY A 218 12.31 -4.38 -10.69
C GLY A 218 13.30 -5.55 -10.53
N ALA A 219 14.17 -5.78 -11.51
CA ALA A 219 15.32 -6.68 -11.38
C ALA A 219 16.32 -6.14 -10.36
N SER A 220 16.50 -4.82 -10.35
CA SER A 220 17.27 -4.11 -9.34
C SER A 220 16.55 -2.86 -8.86
N TRP A 221 16.91 -2.39 -7.69
CA TRP A 221 16.35 -1.21 -7.07
C TRP A 221 17.47 -0.27 -6.61
N SER A 222 17.24 1.03 -6.75
CA SER A 222 18.16 2.02 -6.18
C SER A 222 18.28 1.84 -4.67
N THR A 223 19.38 2.32 -4.09
CA THR A 223 19.48 2.46 -2.64
C THR A 223 18.29 3.26 -2.11
N PRO A 224 17.77 2.94 -0.91
CA PRO A 224 16.72 3.72 -0.27
C PRO A 224 17.17 5.17 -0.10
N LYS A 225 16.30 6.11 -0.44
CA LYS A 225 16.52 7.54 -0.27
C LYS A 225 15.41 8.14 0.57
N LEU A 226 15.78 8.97 1.54
CA LEU A 226 14.84 9.72 2.34
C LEU A 226 14.22 10.84 1.49
N ILE A 227 12.90 10.88 1.40
CA ILE A 227 12.15 11.86 0.59
C ILE A 227 11.29 12.80 1.41
N ALA A 228 10.94 12.40 2.63
CA ALA A 228 10.34 13.22 3.66
C ALA A 228 11.03 12.88 4.98
N PRO A 229 12.09 13.64 5.33
CA PRO A 229 12.94 13.34 6.48
C PRO A 229 12.32 13.73 7.83
N GLU A 230 11.29 14.56 7.81
CA GLU A 230 10.54 14.95 9.00
C GLU A 230 9.80 13.74 9.56
N HIS A 231 10.13 13.36 10.77
CA HIS A 231 9.49 12.25 11.44
C HIS A 231 8.13 12.69 11.99
N THR A 232 7.06 12.38 11.23
CA THR A 232 5.69 12.76 11.57
C THR A 232 4.74 11.56 11.45
N LYS A 233 3.57 11.66 12.09
CA LYS A 233 2.47 10.70 11.92
C LYS A 233 1.81 10.79 10.53
N ARG A 234 2.05 11.86 9.74
CA ARG A 234 1.50 12.10 8.41
C ARG A 234 2.26 11.38 7.28
N HIS A 235 3.21 10.53 7.60
CA HIS A 235 4.02 9.76 6.65
C HIS A 235 3.75 8.25 6.72
N GLN A 236 2.59 7.83 7.22
CA GLN A 236 2.21 6.41 7.20
C GLN A 236 1.77 6.01 5.79
N VAL A 237 2.73 5.56 4.98
CA VAL A 237 2.52 5.17 3.58
C VAL A 237 1.51 4.03 3.47
N ILE A 238 0.61 4.16 2.51
CA ILE A 238 -0.36 3.14 2.10
C ILE A 238 -0.28 2.95 0.58
N ALA A 239 -0.83 1.86 0.06
CA ALA A 239 -0.92 1.66 -1.38
C ALA A 239 -1.80 2.73 -2.06
N GLY A 240 -1.63 2.94 -3.36
CA GLY A 240 -2.48 3.83 -4.15
C GLY A 240 -1.80 5.14 -4.54
N THR A 241 -0.47 5.14 -4.77
CA THR A 241 0.20 6.26 -5.45
C THR A 241 -0.39 6.45 -6.83
N ILE A 242 -0.70 7.70 -7.18
CA ILE A 242 -1.16 8.06 -8.52
C ILE A 242 -0.16 8.98 -9.22
N ARG A 243 -0.24 9.01 -10.56
CA ARG A 243 0.39 10.00 -11.40
C ARG A 243 -0.68 10.89 -12.04
N THR A 244 -0.59 12.20 -11.81
CA THR A 244 -1.53 13.16 -12.41
C THR A 244 -1.23 13.38 -13.90
N ARG A 245 -2.16 14.02 -14.61
CA ARG A 245 -1.98 14.38 -16.03
C ARG A 245 -0.80 15.32 -16.26
N GLU A 246 -0.50 16.18 -15.27
CA GLU A 246 0.66 17.06 -15.25
C GLU A 246 1.97 16.29 -15.02
N GLY A 247 1.88 15.01 -14.68
CA GLY A 247 3.01 14.14 -14.38
C GLY A 247 3.47 14.16 -12.93
N TRP A 248 2.72 14.79 -12.03
CA TRP A 248 3.02 14.80 -10.61
C TRP A 248 2.70 13.45 -9.97
N LEU A 249 3.46 13.09 -8.95
CA LEU A 249 3.18 11.93 -8.13
C LEU A 249 2.43 12.38 -6.87
N VAL A 250 1.34 11.70 -6.53
CA VAL A 250 0.57 11.95 -5.32
C VAL A 250 0.48 10.65 -4.53
N GLN A 251 0.99 10.67 -3.31
CA GLN A 251 0.99 9.54 -2.37
C GLN A 251 0.06 9.85 -1.22
N ALA A 252 -0.96 9.00 -1.02
CA ALA A 252 -1.76 9.04 0.19
C ALA A 252 -1.00 8.42 1.37
N CYS A 253 -1.08 9.07 2.53
CA CYS A 253 -0.50 8.60 3.78
C CYS A 253 -1.55 8.77 4.89
N ASP A 254 -1.74 7.77 5.74
CA ASP A 254 -2.55 7.97 6.93
C ASP A 254 -1.91 9.05 7.81
N ALA A 255 -2.72 9.91 8.40
CA ALA A 255 -2.26 11.10 9.13
C ALA A 255 -2.17 10.86 10.65
N GLY A 256 -2.39 9.65 11.10
CA GLY A 256 -2.28 9.26 12.50
C GLY A 256 -2.70 7.81 12.73
N PRO A 257 -2.14 7.14 13.73
CA PRO A 257 -2.59 5.82 14.12
C PRO A 257 -4.04 5.88 14.63
N GLY A 258 -4.86 4.92 14.26
CA GLY A 258 -6.19 4.75 14.83
C GLY A 258 -7.33 5.51 14.14
N SER A 259 -7.14 6.07 12.96
CA SER A 259 -8.18 6.51 12.01
C SER A 259 -8.93 7.83 12.26
N HIS A 260 -8.64 8.60 13.29
CA HIS A 260 -9.44 9.81 13.56
C HIS A 260 -8.95 11.07 12.82
N ASP A 261 -7.68 11.12 12.45
CA ASP A 261 -7.07 12.29 11.80
C ASP A 261 -7.18 12.29 10.27
N GLY A 262 -7.73 11.21 9.68
CA GLY A 262 -7.86 11.05 8.24
C GLY A 262 -6.53 10.71 7.54
N ALA A 263 -6.40 11.06 6.26
CA ALA A 263 -5.18 10.83 5.48
C ALA A 263 -4.62 12.13 4.90
N ALA A 264 -3.29 12.25 4.92
CA ALA A 264 -2.53 13.31 4.28
C ALA A 264 -2.14 12.92 2.85
N VAL A 265 -1.65 13.85 2.08
CA VAL A 265 -1.01 13.60 0.79
C VAL A 265 0.41 14.12 0.78
N GLN A 266 1.29 13.39 0.11
CA GLN A 266 2.64 13.83 -0.21
C GLN A 266 2.75 13.98 -1.72
N ILE A 267 3.28 15.09 -2.20
CA ILE A 267 3.29 15.42 -3.64
C ILE A 267 4.71 15.64 -4.12
N SER A 268 5.04 15.02 -5.25
CA SER A 268 6.25 15.30 -6.01
C SER A 268 5.90 15.82 -7.40
N LYS A 269 6.47 16.97 -7.76
CA LYS A 269 6.28 17.61 -9.08
C LYS A 269 7.43 17.35 -10.06
N ASP A 270 8.47 16.68 -9.61
CA ASP A 270 9.75 16.50 -10.31
C ASP A 270 10.17 15.05 -10.51
N GLY A 271 9.18 14.14 -10.55
CA GLY A 271 9.40 12.71 -10.77
C GLY A 271 10.03 11.98 -9.57
N GLY A 272 9.68 12.40 -8.36
CA GLY A 272 10.09 11.76 -7.12
C GLY A 272 11.39 12.28 -6.52
N LYS A 273 11.98 13.36 -7.04
CA LYS A 273 13.23 13.92 -6.52
C LYS A 273 12.98 14.69 -5.22
N THR A 274 11.94 15.52 -5.18
CA THR A 274 11.50 16.25 -4.00
C THR A 274 10.04 16.00 -3.72
N TRP A 275 9.65 16.04 -2.46
CA TRP A 275 8.30 15.80 -2.00
C TRP A 275 7.89 16.84 -0.96
N CYS A 276 6.62 17.16 -0.91
CA CYS A 276 6.06 18.06 0.09
C CYS A 276 4.65 17.62 0.50
N ASP A 277 4.33 17.82 1.78
CA ASP A 277 2.95 17.91 2.26
C ASP A 277 2.43 19.29 1.86
N PRO A 278 1.32 19.41 1.12
CA PRO A 278 0.78 20.71 0.72
C PRO A 278 0.15 21.48 1.90
N TRP A 279 -0.01 20.85 3.06
CA TRP A 279 -0.55 21.45 4.25
C TRP A 279 0.32 22.60 4.75
N ASP A 280 -0.29 23.74 5.03
CA ASP A 280 0.36 24.97 5.52
C ASP A 280 -0.25 25.52 6.81
N GLY A 281 -0.88 24.67 7.63
CA GLY A 281 -1.60 25.07 8.81
C GLY A 281 -3.11 25.30 8.58
N ALA A 282 -3.65 24.80 7.48
CA ALA A 282 -5.08 24.83 7.20
C ALA A 282 -5.91 24.33 8.40
N PRO A 283 -7.18 24.72 8.52
CA PRO A 283 -8.01 24.40 9.69
C PRO A 283 -8.09 22.90 9.93
N LEU A 284 -8.29 22.51 11.18
CA LEU A 284 -8.54 21.13 11.58
C LEU A 284 -9.74 20.57 10.79
N PRO A 285 -9.70 19.30 10.41
CA PRO A 285 -10.76 18.68 9.63
C PRO A 285 -12.08 18.60 10.42
N ASP A 286 -13.17 19.02 9.77
CA ASP A 286 -14.55 18.89 10.25
C ASP A 286 -15.29 17.86 9.39
N PHE A 287 -15.13 16.58 9.69
CA PHE A 287 -15.62 15.45 8.91
C PHE A 287 -17.15 15.30 8.96
N LYS A 288 -17.83 16.22 8.32
CA LYS A 288 -19.29 16.21 8.15
C LYS A 288 -19.69 16.64 6.73
N GLU A 289 -20.95 16.46 6.39
CA GLU A 289 -21.50 16.96 5.11
C GLU A 289 -21.27 18.47 4.97
N GLY A 290 -20.57 18.88 3.88
CA GLY A 290 -20.21 20.27 3.63
C GLY A 290 -19.06 20.81 4.46
N GLY A 291 -18.47 20.02 5.36
CA GLY A 291 -17.28 20.40 6.14
C GLY A 291 -16.01 20.46 5.27
N THR A 292 -14.96 21.03 5.84
CA THR A 292 -13.64 21.18 5.18
C THR A 292 -12.51 20.86 6.14
N GLY A 293 -11.31 20.63 5.61
CA GLY A 293 -10.11 20.42 6.42
C GLY A 293 -8.86 20.18 5.60
N SER A 294 -7.78 19.87 6.27
CA SER A 294 -6.44 19.68 5.70
C SER A 294 -6.07 18.21 5.44
N THR A 295 -6.99 17.30 5.68
CA THR A 295 -6.80 15.87 5.45
C THR A 295 -8.00 15.28 4.71
N ILE A 296 -7.79 14.18 4.03
CA ILE A 296 -8.84 13.36 3.45
C ILE A 296 -9.66 12.76 4.59
N ALA A 297 -10.97 12.72 4.48
CA ALA A 297 -11.83 12.02 5.41
C ALA A 297 -11.63 10.50 5.29
N GLY A 298 -11.20 9.87 6.38
CA GLY A 298 -10.88 8.45 6.44
C GLY A 298 -9.44 8.11 6.06
N ILE A 299 -8.92 7.07 6.71
CA ILE A 299 -7.59 6.50 6.45
C ILE A 299 -7.63 5.48 5.32
N HIS A 300 -6.46 4.99 4.91
CA HIS A 300 -6.29 4.03 3.81
C HIS A 300 -6.98 4.50 2.51
N ALA A 301 -6.89 5.80 2.26
CA ALA A 301 -7.61 6.45 1.19
C ALA A 301 -7.09 6.07 -0.20
N GLY A 302 -8.02 5.76 -1.10
CA GLY A 302 -7.79 5.78 -2.53
C GLY A 302 -7.94 7.20 -3.07
N ILE A 303 -7.12 7.59 -4.04
CA ILE A 303 -7.11 8.92 -4.67
C ILE A 303 -7.19 8.78 -6.18
N VAL A 304 -7.93 9.69 -6.84
CA VAL A 304 -7.93 9.86 -8.29
C VAL A 304 -7.91 11.34 -8.65
N GLN A 305 -7.37 11.67 -9.82
CA GLN A 305 -7.55 12.99 -10.42
C GLN A 305 -8.79 12.99 -11.30
N LEU A 306 -9.69 13.95 -11.07
CA LEU A 306 -10.91 14.15 -11.85
C LEU A 306 -10.65 14.83 -13.19
N GLY A 307 -11.63 14.80 -14.08
CA GLY A 307 -11.58 15.43 -15.39
C GLY A 307 -11.29 16.93 -15.36
N ASN A 308 -11.76 17.64 -14.35
CA ASN A 308 -11.52 19.07 -14.13
C ASN A 308 -10.15 19.41 -13.49
N GLY A 309 -9.35 18.41 -13.11
CA GLY A 309 -8.05 18.58 -12.45
C GLY A 309 -8.06 18.43 -10.93
N SER A 310 -9.22 18.51 -10.28
CA SER A 310 -9.35 18.30 -8.83
C SER A 310 -8.92 16.89 -8.43
N LEU A 311 -8.53 16.71 -7.17
CA LEU A 311 -8.36 15.39 -6.59
C LEU A 311 -9.65 14.94 -5.90
N MET A 312 -10.01 13.68 -6.06
CA MET A 312 -11.05 13.01 -5.29
C MET A 312 -10.45 11.87 -4.50
N ALA A 313 -10.85 11.73 -3.24
CA ALA A 313 -10.41 10.65 -2.39
C ALA A 313 -11.57 10.05 -1.59
N MET A 314 -11.49 8.75 -1.30
CA MET A 314 -12.42 8.02 -0.45
C MET A 314 -11.60 7.18 0.53
N GLY A 315 -12.02 7.13 1.81
CA GLY A 315 -11.25 6.46 2.86
C GLY A 315 -12.12 5.63 3.80
N ARG A 316 -11.45 4.91 4.69
CA ARG A 316 -12.05 4.12 5.78
C ARG A 316 -12.18 4.95 7.04
N GLY A 317 -13.29 4.78 7.77
CA GLY A 317 -13.59 5.60 8.96
C GLY A 317 -14.03 7.01 8.61
N ASN A 318 -14.19 7.87 9.60
CA ASN A 318 -14.70 9.24 9.45
C ASN A 318 -15.97 9.33 8.58
N SER A 319 -16.83 8.32 8.73
CA SER A 319 -18.08 8.18 7.95
C SER A 319 -18.97 9.40 8.15
N ILE A 320 -19.58 9.88 7.09
CA ILE A 320 -20.41 11.09 7.05
C ILE A 320 -21.87 10.71 6.98
N ARG A 321 -22.73 11.39 7.76
CA ARG A 321 -24.18 11.21 7.66
C ARG A 321 -24.72 11.98 6.45
N ASN A 322 -25.46 11.28 5.61
CA ASN A 322 -26.20 11.89 4.52
C ASN A 322 -27.46 12.61 5.02
N LYS A 323 -28.22 13.23 4.14
CA LYS A 323 -29.45 13.98 4.47
C LYS A 323 -30.52 13.11 5.14
N GLU A 324 -30.49 11.78 4.94
CA GLU A 324 -31.40 10.82 5.55
C GLU A 324 -30.90 10.30 6.91
N GLY A 325 -29.78 10.84 7.42
CA GLY A 325 -29.15 10.42 8.67
C GLY A 325 -28.35 9.13 8.60
N LYS A 326 -28.22 8.49 7.43
CA LYS A 326 -27.45 7.25 7.24
C LYS A 326 -25.96 7.53 7.13
N LEU A 327 -25.14 6.71 7.81
CA LEU A 327 -23.69 6.76 7.67
C LEU A 327 -23.28 6.27 6.28
N ARG A 328 -22.37 7.03 5.65
CA ARG A 328 -21.85 6.76 4.32
C ARG A 328 -20.33 6.83 4.29
N MET A 329 -19.73 6.15 3.33
CA MET A 329 -18.31 6.31 3.04
C MET A 329 -18.02 7.78 2.73
N PRO A 330 -17.03 8.39 3.40
CA PRO A 330 -16.68 9.78 3.13
C PRO A 330 -16.05 9.93 1.76
N MET A 331 -16.39 11.00 1.07
CA MET A 331 -15.73 11.44 -0.15
C MET A 331 -15.16 12.84 0.09
N SER A 332 -13.92 13.03 -0.30
CA SER A 332 -13.16 14.26 -0.12
C SER A 332 -12.75 14.80 -1.48
N ILE A 333 -13.01 16.07 -1.76
CA ILE A 333 -12.66 16.76 -3.01
C ILE A 333 -11.70 17.90 -2.70
N SER A 334 -10.61 17.98 -3.45
CA SER A 334 -9.63 19.07 -3.36
C SER A 334 -9.45 19.73 -4.73
N ASP A 335 -9.68 21.04 -4.77
CA ASP A 335 -9.48 21.87 -5.97
C ASP A 335 -8.10 22.55 -5.99
N ASP A 336 -7.29 22.34 -4.95
CA ASP A 336 -5.99 22.97 -4.71
C ASP A 336 -4.87 21.95 -4.49
N MET A 337 -5.00 20.76 -5.12
CA MET A 337 -4.01 19.70 -5.08
C MET A 337 -3.68 19.21 -3.67
N GLY A 338 -4.72 18.99 -2.86
CA GLY A 338 -4.60 18.34 -1.55
C GLY A 338 -4.27 19.26 -0.38
N LYS A 339 -4.21 20.58 -0.59
CA LYS A 339 -4.00 21.54 0.48
C LYS A 339 -5.23 21.65 1.37
N THR A 340 -6.42 21.73 0.75
CA THR A 340 -7.70 21.70 1.44
C THR A 340 -8.66 20.71 0.79
N TRP A 341 -9.52 20.13 1.61
CA TRP A 341 -10.51 19.13 1.21
C TRP A 341 -11.90 19.55 1.65
N LYS A 342 -12.89 19.35 0.78
CA LYS A 342 -14.32 19.46 1.07
C LYS A 342 -14.89 18.07 1.23
N TYR A 343 -15.74 17.87 2.22
CA TYR A 343 -16.28 16.57 2.58
C TYR A 343 -17.75 16.43 2.21
N VAL A 344 -18.09 15.26 1.65
CA VAL A 344 -19.47 14.90 1.34
C VAL A 344 -19.71 13.42 1.67
N ALA A 345 -20.94 13.08 2.01
CA ALA A 345 -21.38 11.71 2.14
C ALA A 345 -21.58 11.11 0.75
N SER A 346 -20.84 10.06 0.41
CA SER A 346 -21.11 9.32 -0.83
C SER A 346 -22.42 8.53 -0.74
N GLU A 347 -22.85 7.93 -1.84
CA GLU A 347 -23.99 6.99 -1.82
C GLU A 347 -23.60 5.57 -1.37
N LEU A 348 -22.32 5.32 -1.06
CA LEU A 348 -21.76 4.01 -0.84
C LEU A 348 -21.67 3.68 0.66
N PRO A 349 -21.76 2.39 1.05
CA PRO A 349 -21.63 1.98 2.44
C PRO A 349 -20.23 2.28 2.98
N PRO A 350 -20.12 2.62 4.27
CA PRO A 350 -18.83 2.81 4.91
C PRO A 350 -18.11 1.47 5.11
N ILE A 351 -16.78 1.52 5.20
CA ILE A 351 -15.92 0.39 5.55
C ILE A 351 -15.18 0.65 6.86
N ASP A 352 -14.72 -0.44 7.50
CA ASP A 352 -14.11 -0.38 8.82
C ASP A 352 -12.88 -1.30 8.93
N GLY A 353 -12.40 -1.55 10.17
CA GLY A 353 -11.17 -2.26 10.47
C GLY A 353 -11.01 -3.60 9.74
N GLY A 354 -9.84 -3.86 9.19
CA GLY A 354 -9.57 -5.03 8.34
C GLY A 354 -10.04 -4.90 6.90
N GLN A 355 -10.56 -3.71 6.49
CA GLN A 355 -10.97 -3.40 5.12
C GLN A 355 -10.19 -2.20 4.59
N ARG A 356 -9.79 -2.24 3.33
CA ARG A 356 -9.21 -1.13 2.56
C ARG A 356 -9.77 -1.18 1.15
N LEU A 357 -10.19 -0.05 0.61
CA LEU A 357 -10.73 0.09 -0.74
C LEU A 357 -9.63 0.26 -1.80
N VAL A 358 -10.02 0.12 -3.06
CA VAL A 358 -9.30 0.61 -4.24
C VAL A 358 -10.17 1.64 -4.94
N LEU A 359 -9.60 2.79 -5.27
CA LEU A 359 -10.20 3.82 -6.11
C LEU A 359 -9.22 4.15 -7.24
N MET A 360 -9.65 4.00 -8.48
CA MET A 360 -8.79 4.23 -9.63
C MET A 360 -9.61 4.66 -10.85
N ARG A 361 -8.95 5.33 -11.80
CA ARG A 361 -9.53 5.55 -13.15
C ARG A 361 -9.11 4.43 -14.07
N LEU A 362 -10.06 3.82 -14.76
CA LEU A 362 -9.77 2.82 -15.78
C LEU A 362 -9.24 3.48 -17.07
N ASN A 363 -8.45 2.74 -17.83
CA ASN A 363 -7.92 3.17 -19.13
C ASN A 363 -9.05 3.55 -20.11
N GLU A 364 -10.22 2.93 -19.95
CA GLU A 364 -11.43 3.17 -20.75
C GLU A 364 -12.20 4.44 -20.34
N GLY A 365 -11.86 5.04 -19.18
CA GLY A 365 -12.39 6.34 -18.75
C GLY A 365 -13.14 6.35 -17.43
N PRO A 366 -14.03 5.41 -17.10
CA PRO A 366 -14.81 5.47 -15.87
C PRO A 366 -13.94 5.32 -14.62
N LEU A 367 -14.44 5.82 -13.49
CA LEU A 367 -13.86 5.54 -12.18
C LEU A 367 -14.33 4.17 -11.72
N LEU A 368 -13.39 3.41 -11.16
CA LEU A 368 -13.64 2.14 -10.48
C LEU A 368 -13.39 2.31 -8.99
N LEU A 369 -14.38 1.94 -8.18
CA LEU A 369 -14.23 1.66 -6.77
C LEU A 369 -14.35 0.15 -6.55
N VAL A 370 -13.45 -0.44 -5.78
CA VAL A 370 -13.62 -1.78 -5.20
C VAL A 370 -13.64 -1.64 -3.69
N SER A 371 -14.68 -2.14 -3.06
CA SER A 371 -14.95 -1.96 -1.63
C SER A 371 -15.77 -3.12 -1.07
N PHE A 372 -16.34 -2.96 0.11
CA PHE A 372 -17.11 -4.00 0.80
C PHE A 372 -18.53 -3.50 1.11
N THR A 373 -19.51 -4.39 1.05
CA THR A 373 -20.92 -4.09 1.29
C THR A 373 -21.22 -3.69 2.73
N ASP A 374 -20.45 -4.24 3.66
CA ASP A 374 -20.61 -4.07 5.11
C ASP A 374 -19.38 -4.57 5.85
N HIS A 375 -19.35 -4.41 7.17
CA HIS A 375 -18.34 -5.03 8.03
C HIS A 375 -18.95 -6.19 8.81
N PRO A 376 -18.47 -7.45 8.65
CA PRO A 376 -19.14 -8.64 9.16
C PRO A 376 -19.25 -8.74 10.69
N GLN A 377 -18.49 -7.93 11.44
CA GLN A 377 -18.49 -7.92 12.91
C GLN A 377 -19.05 -6.63 13.53
N ARG A 378 -19.22 -5.55 12.73
CA ARG A 378 -19.58 -4.22 13.24
C ARG A 378 -20.87 -3.68 12.66
N THR A 379 -21.25 -4.10 11.45
CA THR A 379 -22.52 -3.72 10.84
C THR A 379 -23.64 -4.60 11.45
N PRO A 380 -24.72 -4.03 11.96
CA PRO A 380 -25.88 -4.79 12.43
C PRO A 380 -26.43 -5.73 11.35
N LEU A 381 -26.93 -6.91 11.74
CA LEU A 381 -27.34 -7.96 10.79
C LEU A 381 -28.39 -7.47 9.78
N GLU A 382 -29.33 -6.67 10.25
CA GLU A 382 -30.41 -6.08 9.44
C GLU A 382 -29.91 -5.08 8.39
N GLU A 383 -28.74 -4.45 8.64
CA GLU A 383 -28.12 -3.46 7.74
C GLU A 383 -27.07 -4.07 6.82
N ARG A 384 -26.71 -5.37 7.00
CA ARG A 384 -25.68 -6.01 6.18
C ARG A 384 -26.13 -6.23 4.76
N GLY A 385 -25.13 -6.25 3.87
CA GLY A 385 -25.28 -6.51 2.45
C GLY A 385 -25.72 -5.29 1.66
N LEU A 386 -25.58 -5.40 0.36
CA LEU A 386 -25.97 -4.37 -0.62
C LEU A 386 -26.90 -5.01 -1.65
N GLU A 387 -27.85 -4.25 -2.17
CA GLU A 387 -28.68 -4.67 -3.28
C GLU A 387 -27.94 -4.49 -4.61
N PHE A 388 -27.96 -5.56 -5.39
CA PHE A 388 -27.40 -5.58 -6.76
C PHE A 388 -28.53 -5.84 -7.74
N LYS A 389 -28.55 -5.05 -8.82
CA LYS A 389 -29.50 -5.24 -9.93
C LYS A 389 -28.79 -5.97 -11.07
N ASP A 390 -29.40 -7.06 -11.53
CA ASP A 390 -28.99 -7.72 -12.76
C ASP A 390 -29.48 -6.94 -14.01
N LYS A 391 -29.03 -7.36 -15.20
CA LYS A 391 -29.42 -6.77 -16.48
C LYS A 391 -30.92 -6.84 -16.79
N ASN A 392 -31.66 -7.74 -16.10
CA ASN A 392 -33.10 -7.90 -16.25
C ASN A 392 -33.88 -7.07 -15.23
N GLY A 393 -33.16 -6.34 -14.34
CA GLY A 393 -33.74 -5.55 -13.27
C GLY A 393 -34.09 -6.34 -12.01
N ASN A 394 -33.78 -7.63 -11.95
CA ASN A 394 -33.94 -8.41 -10.74
C ASN A 394 -32.96 -7.93 -9.66
N VAL A 395 -33.47 -7.78 -8.45
CA VAL A 395 -32.68 -7.32 -7.31
C VAL A 395 -32.34 -8.50 -6.43
N LYS A 396 -31.04 -8.66 -6.13
CA LYS A 396 -30.56 -9.62 -5.13
C LYS A 396 -29.68 -8.96 -4.10
N LYS A 397 -29.73 -9.42 -2.86
CA LYS A 397 -28.84 -8.97 -1.79
C LYS A 397 -27.54 -9.76 -1.86
N GLY A 398 -26.41 -9.07 -1.82
CA GLY A 398 -25.09 -9.68 -1.84
C GLY A 398 -24.20 -9.13 -0.72
N TYR A 399 -23.16 -9.89 -0.36
CA TYR A 399 -22.32 -9.67 0.81
C TYR A 399 -20.83 -9.75 0.43
N GLY A 400 -20.01 -8.85 0.97
CA GLY A 400 -18.57 -8.86 0.81
C GLY A 400 -18.07 -7.89 -0.25
N MET A 401 -16.98 -8.24 -0.92
CA MET A 401 -16.27 -7.37 -1.86
C MET A 401 -17.09 -7.13 -3.12
N TYR A 402 -17.24 -5.86 -3.51
CA TYR A 402 -17.93 -5.46 -4.73
C TYR A 402 -17.14 -4.39 -5.49
N ALA A 403 -17.42 -4.27 -6.77
CA ALA A 403 -16.97 -3.19 -7.63
C ALA A 403 -18.11 -2.25 -7.97
N ALA A 404 -17.82 -0.96 -8.10
CA ALA A 404 -18.75 0.05 -8.59
C ALA A 404 -18.07 0.93 -9.65
N LEU A 405 -18.83 1.36 -10.67
CA LEU A 405 -18.36 2.26 -11.72
C LEU A 405 -19.09 3.60 -11.64
N SER A 406 -18.32 4.67 -11.84
CA SER A 406 -18.85 6.02 -12.04
C SER A 406 -18.41 6.56 -13.40
N TYR A 407 -19.37 7.12 -14.14
CA TYR A 407 -19.16 7.75 -15.46
C TYR A 407 -19.27 9.28 -15.38
N ASP A 408 -19.55 9.82 -14.20
CA ASP A 408 -19.81 11.24 -13.94
C ASP A 408 -18.90 11.84 -12.86
N GLU A 409 -17.66 11.33 -12.84
CA GLU A 409 -16.60 11.82 -11.93
C GLU A 409 -16.93 11.62 -10.44
N GLY A 410 -17.52 10.46 -10.11
CA GLY A 410 -17.80 10.05 -8.73
C GLY A 410 -19.08 10.61 -8.12
N LYS A 411 -19.90 11.32 -8.89
CA LYS A 411 -21.19 11.85 -8.40
C LYS A 411 -22.21 10.74 -8.16
N THR A 412 -22.27 9.77 -9.11
CA THR A 412 -23.12 8.59 -9.01
C THR A 412 -22.33 7.31 -9.36
N TRP A 413 -22.79 6.17 -8.84
CA TRP A 413 -22.19 4.86 -9.02
C TRP A 413 -23.26 3.86 -9.47
N PRO A 414 -23.77 4.00 -10.72
CA PRO A 414 -24.95 3.26 -11.21
C PRO A 414 -24.67 1.78 -11.47
N VAL A 415 -23.43 1.41 -11.78
CA VAL A 415 -23.03 0.02 -11.97
C VAL A 415 -22.40 -0.48 -10.70
N ARG A 416 -22.97 -1.54 -10.12
CA ARG A 416 -22.45 -2.23 -8.93
C ARG A 416 -22.48 -3.71 -9.15
N LYS A 417 -21.40 -4.41 -8.84
CA LYS A 417 -21.31 -5.85 -9.03
C LYS A 417 -20.52 -6.52 -7.92
N LEU A 418 -21.07 -7.60 -7.37
CA LEU A 418 -20.34 -8.43 -6.39
C LEU A 418 -19.16 -9.11 -7.10
N LEU A 419 -17.99 -9.14 -6.47
CA LEU A 419 -16.80 -9.75 -7.05
C LEU A 419 -16.80 -11.27 -6.91
N THR A 420 -17.72 -11.90 -7.64
CA THR A 420 -17.85 -13.35 -7.77
C THR A 420 -18.32 -13.70 -9.17
N ASP A 421 -17.99 -14.90 -9.64
CA ASP A 421 -18.55 -15.47 -10.87
C ASP A 421 -19.80 -16.32 -10.59
N GLY A 422 -20.21 -16.43 -9.31
CA GLY A 422 -21.37 -17.21 -8.88
C GLY A 422 -21.05 -18.67 -8.55
N GLU A 423 -19.84 -19.15 -8.86
CA GLU A 423 -19.43 -20.51 -8.55
C GLU A 423 -19.05 -20.67 -7.09
N TYR A 424 -19.50 -21.75 -6.47
CA TYR A 424 -19.14 -22.05 -5.08
C TYR A 424 -17.66 -22.36 -4.93
N ARG A 425 -17.00 -21.68 -3.98
CA ARG A 425 -15.62 -21.93 -3.59
C ARG A 425 -15.44 -21.72 -2.09
N PHE A 426 -14.61 -22.57 -1.48
CA PHE A 426 -14.12 -22.35 -0.12
C PHE A 426 -12.67 -21.85 -0.22
N LEU A 427 -12.45 -20.60 0.15
CA LEU A 427 -11.19 -19.89 -0.07
C LEU A 427 -10.60 -19.40 1.24
N ASN A 428 -9.27 -19.14 1.23
CA ASN A 428 -8.58 -18.48 2.33
C ASN A 428 -8.14 -17.09 1.88
N GLY A 429 -8.77 -16.05 2.40
CA GLY A 429 -8.47 -14.65 2.13
C GLY A 429 -7.28 -14.09 2.89
N GLY A 430 -6.66 -14.87 3.78
CA GLY A 430 -5.49 -14.46 4.57
C GLY A 430 -5.85 -13.62 5.79
N ALA A 431 -4.94 -12.70 6.16
CA ALA A 431 -5.10 -11.84 7.33
C ALA A 431 -6.42 -11.05 7.29
N TRP A 432 -7.07 -10.93 8.43
CA TRP A 432 -8.37 -10.32 8.69
C TRP A 432 -9.58 -11.07 8.12
N THR A 433 -9.44 -11.82 7.02
CA THR A 433 -10.53 -12.58 6.41
C THR A 433 -10.60 -14.01 6.92
N GLY A 434 -9.45 -14.73 6.92
CA GLY A 434 -9.44 -16.16 7.18
C GLY A 434 -10.11 -16.95 6.05
N TYR A 435 -10.75 -18.07 6.38
CA TYR A 435 -11.52 -18.86 5.43
C TYR A 435 -12.91 -18.26 5.24
N PHE A 436 -13.41 -18.29 4.00
CA PHE A 436 -14.75 -17.84 3.64
C PHE A 436 -15.31 -18.63 2.46
N GLU A 437 -16.62 -18.62 2.35
CA GLU A 437 -17.35 -19.18 1.20
C GLU A 437 -17.62 -18.07 0.19
N MET A 438 -17.36 -18.36 -1.08
CA MET A 438 -17.73 -17.53 -2.23
C MET A 438 -18.81 -18.28 -3.01
N ASP A 439 -19.85 -17.57 -3.38
CA ASP A 439 -20.96 -18.07 -4.22
C ASP A 439 -21.61 -16.92 -4.98
N GLU A 440 -22.81 -17.10 -5.50
CA GLU A 440 -23.54 -16.06 -6.23
C GLU A 440 -23.93 -14.84 -5.38
N ASN A 441 -24.00 -14.96 -4.05
CA ASN A 441 -24.40 -13.91 -3.12
C ASN A 441 -23.30 -13.50 -2.15
N HIS A 442 -22.18 -14.22 -2.11
CA HIS A 442 -21.09 -14.00 -1.18
C HIS A 442 -19.76 -13.83 -1.93
N ALA A 443 -19.04 -12.77 -1.60
CA ALA A 443 -17.66 -12.53 -2.00
C ALA A 443 -16.78 -12.39 -0.74
N GLU A 444 -15.47 -12.17 -0.92
CA GLU A 444 -14.54 -11.99 0.20
C GLU A 444 -15.01 -10.87 1.14
N PRO A 445 -15.24 -11.16 2.45
CA PRO A 445 -15.91 -10.20 3.34
C PRO A 445 -15.01 -9.08 3.86
N ARG A 446 -13.69 -9.30 3.85
CA ARG A 446 -12.70 -8.37 4.41
C ARG A 446 -11.38 -8.50 3.65
N GLY A 447 -10.47 -7.58 3.88
CA GLY A 447 -9.12 -7.60 3.34
C GLY A 447 -8.65 -6.19 2.98
N TYR A 448 -7.34 -5.98 2.93
CA TYR A 448 -6.79 -4.76 2.40
C TYR A 448 -6.57 -4.90 0.90
N LEU A 449 -7.25 -4.05 0.14
CA LEU A 449 -7.21 -4.13 -1.30
C LEU A 449 -6.06 -3.28 -1.88
N ALA A 450 -5.45 -3.78 -2.94
CA ALA A 450 -4.59 -3.01 -3.82
C ALA A 450 -4.99 -3.30 -5.26
N GLY A 451 -4.90 -2.31 -6.14
CA GLY A 451 -5.34 -2.48 -7.52
C GLY A 451 -4.42 -1.81 -8.52
N THR A 452 -4.39 -2.39 -9.70
CA THR A 452 -3.77 -1.80 -10.91
C THR A 452 -4.53 -2.27 -12.14
N GLN A 453 -4.47 -1.49 -13.20
CA GLN A 453 -4.92 -1.93 -14.52
C GLN A 453 -3.73 -2.01 -15.46
N THR A 454 -3.56 -3.15 -16.10
CA THR A 454 -2.51 -3.35 -17.10
C THR A 454 -2.87 -2.67 -18.43
N PRO A 455 -1.88 -2.39 -19.29
CA PRO A 455 -2.15 -1.75 -20.60
C PRO A 455 -3.03 -2.56 -21.54
N ASP A 456 -3.24 -3.85 -21.27
CA ASP A 456 -4.21 -4.71 -21.97
C ASP A 456 -5.66 -4.58 -21.48
N ASN A 457 -5.92 -3.67 -20.53
CA ASN A 457 -7.22 -3.37 -19.93
C ASN A 457 -7.72 -4.45 -18.95
N VAL A 458 -6.87 -5.33 -18.46
CA VAL A 458 -7.21 -6.22 -17.35
C VAL A 458 -7.06 -5.47 -16.03
N VAL A 459 -8.09 -5.54 -15.21
CA VAL A 459 -8.07 -5.04 -13.83
C VAL A 459 -7.58 -6.15 -12.90
N HIS A 460 -6.60 -5.83 -12.08
CA HIS A 460 -6.00 -6.70 -11.10
C HIS A 460 -6.26 -6.13 -9.71
N ILE A 461 -6.95 -6.90 -8.86
CA ILE A 461 -7.20 -6.56 -7.47
C ILE A 461 -6.56 -7.62 -6.59
N LEU A 462 -5.70 -7.19 -5.68
CA LEU A 462 -5.19 -8.04 -4.61
C LEU A 462 -5.97 -7.75 -3.32
N SER A 463 -6.38 -8.79 -2.61
CA SER A 463 -6.81 -8.70 -1.21
C SER A 463 -5.63 -8.96 -0.27
N SER A 464 -5.83 -9.40 0.96
CA SER A 464 -4.70 -9.78 1.83
C SER A 464 -3.97 -11.05 1.36
N ARG A 465 -4.58 -11.89 0.51
CA ARG A 465 -3.98 -13.13 0.00
C ARG A 465 -4.35 -13.46 -1.45
N LEU A 466 -5.52 -13.06 -1.92
CA LEU A 466 -6.08 -13.47 -3.20
C LEU A 466 -5.89 -12.39 -4.26
N HIS A 467 -5.72 -12.84 -5.51
CA HIS A 467 -5.62 -12.02 -6.71
C HIS A 467 -6.83 -12.26 -7.60
N TYR A 468 -7.63 -11.22 -7.82
CA TYR A 468 -8.81 -11.16 -8.68
C TYR A 468 -8.45 -10.50 -10.00
N ARG A 469 -9.00 -11.01 -11.11
CA ARG A 469 -8.76 -10.51 -12.47
C ARG A 469 -10.06 -10.41 -13.24
N PHE A 470 -10.35 -9.24 -13.77
CA PHE A 470 -11.55 -8.98 -14.56
C PHE A 470 -11.35 -7.81 -15.52
N ASN A 471 -12.31 -7.57 -16.41
CA ASN A 471 -12.32 -6.40 -17.30
C ASN A 471 -13.60 -5.57 -17.14
N LEU A 472 -13.60 -4.39 -17.76
CA LEU A 472 -14.76 -3.48 -17.73
C LEU A 472 -16.02 -4.14 -18.28
N ALA A 473 -15.93 -4.90 -19.40
CA ALA A 473 -17.06 -5.59 -19.99
C ALA A 473 -17.75 -6.59 -19.04
N TRP A 474 -16.99 -7.19 -18.10
CA TRP A 474 -17.57 -8.04 -17.09
C TRP A 474 -18.35 -7.25 -16.04
N LEU A 475 -17.89 -6.06 -15.67
CA LEU A 475 -18.59 -5.20 -14.70
C LEU A 475 -19.91 -4.68 -15.28
N GLU A 476 -19.94 -4.34 -16.57
CA GLU A 476 -21.11 -3.77 -17.26
C GLU A 476 -22.18 -4.81 -17.66
N LYS A 477 -21.85 -6.09 -17.64
CA LYS A 477 -22.75 -7.19 -17.98
C LYS A 477 -23.60 -7.65 -16.78
#